data_2fad31a724aaafd0e0689af8dee96089
#
_entry.id   2fad31a724aaafd0e0689af8dee96089
#
_cell.length_a   1.000
_cell.length_b   1.000
_cell.length_c   1.000
_cell.angle_alpha   90.00
_cell.angle_beta   90.00
_cell.angle_gamma   90.00
#
_symmetry.space_group_name_H-M   'P 1'
#
loop_
_entity.id
_entity.type
_entity.pdbx_description
1 polymer ?
#
loop_
_entity_poly.entity_id
_entity_poly.type
_entity_poly.pdbx_seq_one_letter_code
_entity_poly.pdbx_strand_id
1 'polypeptide(L)'
;MKKVFSIAAALAVMLAAPAFAADKAFECPAIKAGEEPAAVKDLRLNFGKQDPLNDPDALNAAVDKLRKDGANRTLVIDNLISAYCPVVAANTMLNNQQKASRVQRFASVVVPLVYGLESAEEIILNVPLPSSVIDAVNEKARAAKISPEEWAAGAVERSLGGK
;
A
#
# COMPACT_ATOMS: atom_id res chain seq x y z
N MET A 1 17.49 6.63 -76.94
CA MET A 1 18.31 6.52 -75.74
C MET A 1 17.47 6.89 -74.55
N LYS A 2 16.84 5.92 -73.86
CA LYS A 2 15.99 6.17 -72.68
C LYS A 2 16.72 5.57 -71.46
N LYS A 3 17.17 6.40 -70.55
CA LYS A 3 17.79 6.02 -69.30
C LYS A 3 16.70 5.69 -68.29
N VAL A 4 16.65 4.44 -67.85
CA VAL A 4 15.76 4.00 -66.77
C VAL A 4 16.52 4.18 -65.43
N PHE A 5 16.00 5.07 -64.57
CA PHE A 5 16.50 5.24 -63.22
C PHE A 5 15.75 4.27 -62.31
N SER A 6 16.44 3.26 -61.80
CA SER A 6 15.95 2.37 -60.77
C SER A 6 16.15 3.04 -59.40
N ILE A 7 15.09 3.38 -58.70
CA ILE A 7 15.12 3.86 -57.32
C ILE A 7 14.95 2.62 -56.41
N ALA A 8 16.02 2.25 -55.74
CA ALA A 8 15.99 1.23 -54.70
C ALA A 8 15.52 1.91 -53.39
N ALA A 9 14.32 1.64 -52.97
CA ALA A 9 13.79 2.07 -51.66
C ALA A 9 14.29 1.08 -50.58
N ALA A 10 15.23 1.53 -49.76
CA ALA A 10 15.69 0.78 -48.57
C ALA A 10 14.67 0.97 -47.42
N LEU A 11 13.92 -0.09 -47.12
CA LEU A 11 13.01 -0.14 -45.99
C LEU A 11 13.82 -0.37 -44.71
N ALA A 12 14.08 0.68 -43.92
CA ALA A 12 14.66 0.58 -42.57
C ALA A 12 13.60 0.15 -41.59
N VAL A 13 13.56 -1.12 -41.25
CA VAL A 13 12.74 -1.65 -40.16
C VAL A 13 13.38 -1.25 -38.84
N MET A 14 12.84 -0.22 -38.18
CA MET A 14 13.21 0.12 -36.80
C MET A 14 12.64 -0.95 -35.86
N LEU A 15 13.49 -1.84 -35.38
CA LEU A 15 13.22 -2.74 -34.26
C LEU A 15 13.10 -1.88 -32.98
N ALA A 16 11.88 -1.50 -32.63
CA ALA A 16 11.60 -0.95 -31.31
C ALA A 16 11.78 -2.07 -30.27
N ALA A 17 12.94 -2.08 -29.60
CA ALA A 17 13.16 -2.94 -28.44
C ALA A 17 12.13 -2.53 -27.36
N PRO A 18 11.40 -3.49 -26.73
CA PRO A 18 10.57 -3.17 -25.61
C PRO A 18 11.46 -2.62 -24.49
N ALA A 19 11.26 -1.37 -24.11
CA ALA A 19 11.85 -0.81 -22.91
C ALA A 19 11.27 -1.60 -21.72
N PHE A 20 12.00 -2.59 -21.22
CA PHE A 20 11.72 -3.18 -19.92
C PHE A 20 11.82 -2.04 -18.91
N ALA A 21 10.69 -1.60 -18.37
CA ALA A 21 10.68 -0.70 -17.24
C ALA A 21 11.48 -1.40 -16.14
N ALA A 22 12.67 -0.87 -15.84
CA ALA A 22 13.48 -1.37 -14.74
C ALA A 22 12.61 -1.32 -13.48
N ASP A 23 12.41 -2.47 -12.85
CA ASP A 23 11.63 -2.59 -11.64
C ASP A 23 12.26 -1.67 -10.60
N LYS A 24 11.58 -0.58 -10.22
CA LYS A 24 12.12 0.39 -9.27
C LYS A 24 12.44 -0.35 -7.99
N ALA A 25 13.68 -0.19 -7.51
CA ALA A 25 14.09 -0.76 -6.23
C ALA A 25 13.12 -0.27 -5.14
N PHE A 26 12.75 -1.20 -4.25
CA PHE A 26 11.95 -0.83 -3.08
C PHE A 26 12.84 -0.05 -2.10
N GLU A 27 12.44 1.17 -1.79
CA GLU A 27 13.18 2.07 -0.90
C GLU A 27 12.32 2.46 0.30
N CYS A 28 12.92 2.41 1.49
CA CYS A 28 12.31 2.95 2.70
C CYS A 28 12.63 4.42 2.88
N PRO A 29 11.76 5.20 3.57
CA PRO A 29 12.10 6.55 3.99
C PRO A 29 13.43 6.55 4.73
N ALA A 30 14.37 7.40 4.28
CA ALA A 30 15.67 7.49 4.91
C ALA A 30 15.56 8.24 6.24
N ILE A 31 15.79 7.56 7.35
CA ILE A 31 16.11 8.22 8.63
C ILE A 31 17.59 8.54 8.57
N LYS A 32 17.94 9.82 8.79
CA LYS A 32 19.34 10.22 8.84
C LYS A 32 20.06 9.47 9.97
N ALA A 33 21.27 9.00 9.67
CA ALA A 33 22.09 8.30 10.66
C ALA A 33 22.31 9.20 11.90
N GLY A 34 21.94 8.71 13.07
CA GLY A 34 21.99 9.44 14.34
C GLY A 34 20.72 10.18 14.75
N GLU A 35 19.71 10.26 13.87
CA GLU A 35 18.42 10.90 14.17
C GLU A 35 17.29 9.89 14.47
N GLU A 36 17.58 8.58 14.43
CA GLU A 36 16.58 7.55 14.72
C GLU A 36 16.17 7.60 16.20
N PRO A 37 14.90 7.91 16.53
CA PRO A 37 14.43 7.85 17.91
C PRO A 37 14.59 6.46 18.50
N ALA A 38 14.97 6.36 19.77
CA ALA A 38 15.11 5.07 20.45
C ALA A 38 13.82 4.23 20.37
N ALA A 39 12.67 4.87 20.45
CA ALA A 39 11.36 4.24 20.30
C ALA A 39 11.19 3.56 18.92
N VAL A 40 11.68 4.14 17.83
CA VAL A 40 11.61 3.56 16.47
C VAL A 40 12.46 2.30 16.37
N LYS A 41 13.66 2.32 16.99
CA LYS A 41 14.56 1.18 17.03
C LYS A 41 13.91 0.00 17.78
N ASP A 42 13.31 0.26 18.93
CA ASP A 42 12.61 -0.75 19.73
C ASP A 42 11.41 -1.33 18.99
N LEU A 43 10.60 -0.47 18.34
CA LEU A 43 9.47 -0.90 17.51
C LEU A 43 9.92 -1.78 16.34
N ARG A 44 11.01 -1.41 15.66
CA ARG A 44 11.57 -2.21 14.56
C ARG A 44 11.99 -3.61 15.01
N LEU A 45 12.62 -3.73 16.19
CA LEU A 45 12.99 -5.01 16.74
C LEU A 45 11.77 -5.87 17.07
N ASN A 46 10.70 -5.26 17.57
CA ASN A 46 9.45 -5.96 17.88
C ASN A 46 8.72 -6.39 16.61
N PHE A 47 8.59 -5.51 15.62
CA PHE A 47 7.97 -5.80 14.32
C PHE A 47 8.76 -6.86 13.52
N GLY A 48 10.06 -6.98 13.74
CA GLY A 48 10.89 -8.05 13.17
C GLY A 48 10.61 -9.44 13.78
N LYS A 49 10.09 -9.48 15.01
CA LYS A 49 9.71 -10.73 15.68
C LYS A 49 8.29 -11.15 15.34
N GLN A 50 7.38 -10.19 15.27
CA GLN A 50 5.96 -10.42 15.03
C GLN A 50 5.41 -9.31 14.15
N ASP A 51 4.78 -9.70 13.04
CA ASP A 51 4.21 -8.74 12.09
C ASP A 51 3.03 -8.00 12.71
N PRO A 52 3.10 -6.66 12.85
CA PRO A 52 2.06 -5.85 13.46
C PRO A 52 0.73 -5.87 12.71
N LEU A 53 0.71 -6.28 11.44
CA LEU A 53 -0.53 -6.49 10.69
C LEU A 53 -1.32 -7.71 11.17
N ASN A 54 -0.67 -8.63 11.87
CA ASN A 54 -1.27 -9.83 12.44
C ASN A 54 -1.46 -9.74 13.97
N ASP A 55 -1.06 -8.61 14.56
CA ASP A 55 -1.17 -8.36 16.00
C ASP A 55 -1.67 -6.93 16.25
N PRO A 56 -2.99 -6.70 16.20
CA PRO A 56 -3.59 -5.40 16.45
C PRO A 56 -3.29 -4.86 17.85
N ASP A 57 -3.16 -5.73 18.86
CA ASP A 57 -2.90 -5.31 20.24
C ASP A 57 -1.48 -4.76 20.39
N ALA A 58 -0.49 -5.39 19.76
CA ALA A 58 0.88 -4.88 19.73
C ALA A 58 0.96 -3.54 18.99
N LEU A 59 0.18 -3.36 17.91
CA LEU A 59 0.14 -2.10 17.19
C LEU A 59 -0.52 -0.98 18.03
N ASN A 60 -1.64 -1.26 18.70
CA ASN A 60 -2.29 -0.33 19.62
C ASN A 60 -1.34 0.09 20.75
N ALA A 61 -0.67 -0.86 21.37
CA ALA A 61 0.31 -0.58 22.43
C ALA A 61 1.47 0.29 21.93
N ALA A 62 1.94 0.10 20.69
CA ALA A 62 2.97 0.92 20.09
C ALA A 62 2.50 2.38 19.87
N VAL A 63 1.28 2.57 19.37
CA VAL A 63 0.67 3.90 19.22
C VAL A 63 0.53 4.60 20.57
N ASP A 64 -0.01 3.91 21.57
CA ASP A 64 -0.19 4.46 22.91
C ASP A 64 1.13 4.85 23.57
N LYS A 65 2.17 4.03 23.40
CA LYS A 65 3.50 4.35 23.90
C LYS A 65 4.05 5.62 23.27
N LEU A 66 4.03 5.74 21.94
CA LEU A 66 4.52 6.93 21.25
C LEU A 66 3.73 8.19 21.64
N ARG A 67 2.42 8.08 21.84
CA ARG A 67 1.58 9.18 22.33
C ARG A 67 1.96 9.61 23.76
N LYS A 68 2.19 8.65 24.65
CA LYS A 68 2.62 8.93 26.03
C LYS A 68 4.00 9.56 26.08
N ASP A 69 4.88 9.22 25.14
CA ASP A 69 6.20 9.82 24.97
C ASP A 69 6.15 11.24 24.34
N GLY A 70 4.95 11.78 24.12
CA GLY A 70 4.72 13.16 23.64
C GLY A 70 4.78 13.31 22.11
N ALA A 71 4.85 12.23 21.34
CA ALA A 71 4.83 12.32 19.88
C ALA A 71 3.46 12.82 19.39
N ASN A 72 3.45 13.83 18.51
CA ASN A 72 2.23 14.23 17.83
C ASN A 72 1.80 13.17 16.80
N ARG A 73 0.57 13.25 16.30
CA ARG A 73 -0.02 12.25 15.40
C ARG A 73 0.83 11.97 14.16
N THR A 74 1.37 13.00 13.53
CA THR A 74 2.23 12.86 12.34
C THR A 74 3.51 12.10 12.69
N LEU A 75 4.19 12.46 13.78
CA LEU A 75 5.38 11.75 14.25
C LEU A 75 5.10 10.30 14.62
N VAL A 76 3.94 10.01 15.20
CA VAL A 76 3.54 8.62 15.49
C VAL A 76 3.46 7.81 14.20
N ILE A 77 2.81 8.34 13.16
CA ILE A 77 2.70 7.67 11.87
C ILE A 77 4.08 7.47 11.24
N ASP A 78 4.89 8.54 11.18
CA ASP A 78 6.23 8.49 10.61
C ASP A 78 7.12 7.48 11.32
N ASN A 79 7.09 7.45 12.65
CA ASN A 79 7.86 6.51 13.47
C ASN A 79 7.43 5.06 13.23
N LEU A 80 6.14 4.78 13.14
CA LEU A 80 5.62 3.44 12.88
C LEU A 80 6.00 2.95 11.47
N ILE A 81 5.83 3.79 10.44
CA ILE A 81 6.22 3.46 9.06
C ILE A 81 7.73 3.26 8.96
N SER A 82 8.52 4.14 9.59
CA SER A 82 9.98 4.06 9.60
C SER A 82 10.49 2.81 10.33
N ALA A 83 9.78 2.34 11.35
CA ALA A 83 10.12 1.09 12.03
C ALA A 83 9.75 -0.15 11.19
N TYR A 84 8.60 -0.12 10.51
CA TYR A 84 8.07 -1.27 9.77
C TYR A 84 8.73 -1.47 8.40
N CYS A 85 8.99 -0.39 7.67
CA CYS A 85 9.50 -0.47 6.31
C CYS A 85 10.83 -1.25 6.18
N PRO A 86 11.85 -1.06 7.05
CA PRO A 86 13.08 -1.87 7.01
C PRO A 86 12.85 -3.36 7.28
N VAL A 87 11.85 -3.70 8.10
CA VAL A 87 11.48 -5.11 8.36
C VAL A 87 10.95 -5.75 7.07
N VAL A 88 10.07 -5.04 6.36
CA VAL A 88 9.55 -5.49 5.06
C VAL A 88 10.67 -5.53 4.01
N ALA A 89 11.56 -4.55 3.99
CA ALA A 89 12.68 -4.50 3.06
C ALA A 89 13.61 -5.70 3.19
N ALA A 90 13.88 -6.13 4.43
CA ALA A 90 14.72 -7.28 4.75
C ALA A 90 14.09 -8.64 4.36
N ASN A 91 12.79 -8.69 4.07
CA ASN A 91 12.12 -9.93 3.70
C ASN A 91 12.47 -10.33 2.26
N THR A 92 13.30 -11.37 2.11
CA THR A 92 13.78 -11.88 0.82
C THR A 92 12.74 -12.69 0.04
N MET A 93 11.64 -13.08 0.67
CA MET A 93 10.55 -13.82 0.04
C MET A 93 9.60 -12.90 -0.76
N LEU A 94 9.69 -11.58 -0.58
CA LEU A 94 8.85 -10.60 -1.23
C LEU A 94 9.60 -9.89 -2.36
N ASN A 95 8.95 -9.75 -3.53
CA ASN A 95 9.44 -8.86 -4.57
C ASN A 95 9.15 -7.38 -4.22
N ASN A 96 9.70 -6.42 -5.00
CA ASN A 96 9.58 -4.98 -4.74
C ASN A 96 8.12 -4.50 -4.69
N GLN A 97 7.27 -5.00 -5.57
CA GLN A 97 5.84 -4.67 -5.60
C GLN A 97 5.11 -5.18 -4.36
N GLN A 98 5.40 -6.41 -3.94
CA GLN A 98 4.82 -6.99 -2.73
C GLN A 98 5.27 -6.25 -1.46
N LYS A 99 6.54 -5.83 -1.41
CA LYS A 99 7.07 -4.98 -0.33
C LYS A 99 6.33 -3.65 -0.27
N ALA A 100 6.19 -2.96 -1.40
CA ALA A 100 5.45 -1.71 -1.48
C ALA A 100 3.99 -1.87 -1.03
N SER A 101 3.29 -2.89 -1.54
CA SER A 101 1.90 -3.19 -1.15
C SER A 101 1.77 -3.48 0.34
N ARG A 102 2.75 -4.17 0.95
CA ARG A 102 2.72 -4.47 2.37
C ARG A 102 2.89 -3.23 3.25
N VAL A 103 3.79 -2.32 2.88
CA VAL A 103 3.95 -1.04 3.57
C VAL A 103 2.73 -0.13 3.38
N GLN A 104 2.15 -0.09 2.17
CA GLN A 104 0.90 0.64 1.92
C GLN A 104 -0.25 0.11 2.78
N ARG A 105 -0.41 -1.22 2.88
CA ARG A 105 -1.40 -1.83 3.75
C ARG A 105 -1.17 -1.47 5.22
N PHE A 106 0.07 -1.48 5.68
CA PHE A 106 0.40 -1.05 7.04
C PHE A 106 0.01 0.41 7.28
N ALA A 107 0.37 1.32 6.37
CA ALA A 107 -0.01 2.72 6.46
C ALA A 107 -1.53 2.92 6.50
N SER A 108 -2.30 2.16 5.71
CA SER A 108 -3.77 2.23 5.70
C SER A 108 -4.42 1.78 7.02
N VAL A 109 -3.72 0.97 7.81
CA VAL A 109 -4.17 0.58 9.17
C VAL A 109 -3.74 1.62 10.20
N VAL A 110 -2.48 2.09 10.11
CA VAL A 110 -1.90 3.02 11.09
C VAL A 110 -2.58 4.39 11.07
N VAL A 111 -2.86 4.94 9.89
CA VAL A 111 -3.42 6.31 9.78
C VAL A 111 -4.76 6.44 10.50
N PRO A 112 -5.77 5.60 10.25
CA PRO A 112 -7.03 5.64 11.01
C PRO A 112 -6.83 5.43 12.51
N LEU A 113 -5.96 4.48 12.89
CA LEU A 113 -5.69 4.18 14.30
C LEU A 113 -5.12 5.39 15.05
N VAL A 114 -4.17 6.11 14.45
CA VAL A 114 -3.52 7.26 15.09
C VAL A 114 -4.44 8.48 15.16
N TYR A 115 -5.26 8.69 14.17
CA TYR A 115 -6.20 9.81 14.17
C TYR A 115 -7.45 9.53 15.04
N GLY A 116 -7.60 8.30 15.53
CA GLY A 116 -8.78 7.95 16.33
C GLY A 116 -10.04 8.15 15.50
N LEU A 117 -10.07 7.61 14.29
CA LEU A 117 -11.32 7.44 13.55
C LEU A 117 -12.13 6.33 14.27
N GLU A 118 -12.25 6.52 15.59
CA GLU A 118 -13.24 5.87 16.42
C GLU A 118 -14.61 6.54 16.19
N SER A 119 -15.05 6.60 14.95
CA SER A 119 -16.48 6.53 14.74
C SER A 119 -16.82 5.06 15.00
N ALA A 120 -17.33 4.79 16.19
CA ALA A 120 -17.71 3.46 16.67
C ALA A 120 -18.78 2.76 15.79
N GLU A 121 -19.13 3.34 14.67
CA GLU A 121 -20.21 2.90 13.78
C GLU A 121 -19.68 2.18 12.53
N GLU A 122 -18.43 2.41 12.08
CA GLU A 122 -17.91 1.78 10.86
C GLU A 122 -16.48 1.27 11.03
N ILE A 123 -16.26 -0.01 10.79
CA ILE A 123 -14.94 -0.64 10.73
C ILE A 123 -14.53 -0.76 9.26
N ILE A 124 -13.41 -0.14 8.87
CA ILE A 124 -12.88 -0.26 7.51
C ILE A 124 -12.19 -1.61 7.34
N LEU A 125 -12.78 -2.47 6.51
CA LEU A 125 -12.22 -3.77 6.16
C LEU A 125 -11.48 -3.69 4.82
N ASN A 126 -10.15 -3.83 4.84
CA ASN A 126 -9.33 -3.86 3.63
C ASN A 126 -9.33 -5.27 3.01
N VAL A 127 -10.11 -5.47 1.96
CA VAL A 127 -10.19 -6.74 1.23
C VAL A 127 -9.52 -6.59 -0.15
N PRO A 128 -8.48 -7.38 -0.46
CA PRO A 128 -7.93 -7.40 -1.82
C PRO A 128 -8.92 -8.09 -2.76
N LEU A 129 -9.40 -7.36 -3.76
CA LEU A 129 -10.33 -7.87 -4.76
C LEU A 129 -9.67 -7.87 -6.15
N PRO A 130 -9.97 -8.87 -7.01
CA PRO A 130 -9.58 -8.85 -8.41
C PRO A 130 -10.14 -7.63 -9.13
N SER A 131 -9.42 -7.11 -10.14
CA SER A 131 -9.86 -5.94 -10.92
C SER A 131 -11.26 -6.12 -11.53
N SER A 132 -11.56 -7.32 -12.05
CA SER A 132 -12.89 -7.65 -12.60
C SER A 132 -14.03 -7.50 -11.59
N VAL A 133 -13.77 -7.79 -10.31
CA VAL A 133 -14.75 -7.59 -9.23
C VAL A 133 -14.92 -6.11 -8.93
N ILE A 134 -13.83 -5.34 -8.90
CA ILE A 134 -13.88 -3.89 -8.73
C ILE A 134 -14.67 -3.22 -9.86
N ASP A 135 -14.46 -3.64 -11.11
CA ASP A 135 -15.21 -3.12 -12.26
C ASP A 135 -16.71 -3.39 -12.13
N ALA A 136 -17.08 -4.60 -11.72
CA ALA A 136 -18.48 -4.97 -11.47
C ALA A 136 -19.11 -4.18 -10.31
N VAL A 137 -18.39 -3.95 -9.22
CA VAL A 137 -18.81 -3.10 -8.10
C VAL A 137 -19.07 -1.68 -8.58
N ASN A 138 -18.12 -1.08 -9.33
CA ASN A 138 -18.24 0.27 -9.88
C ASN A 138 -19.46 0.41 -10.81
N GLU A 139 -19.74 -0.57 -11.64
CA GLU A 139 -20.91 -0.58 -12.51
C GLU A 139 -22.22 -0.59 -11.72
N LYS A 140 -22.32 -1.48 -10.73
CA LYS A 140 -23.49 -1.63 -9.86
C LYS A 140 -23.73 -0.39 -9.00
N ALA A 141 -22.69 0.18 -8.43
CA ALA A 141 -22.76 1.40 -7.63
C ALA A 141 -23.27 2.59 -8.48
N ARG A 142 -22.73 2.75 -9.70
CA ARG A 142 -23.22 3.79 -10.65
C ARG A 142 -24.69 3.60 -11.00
N ALA A 143 -25.12 2.37 -11.25
CA ALA A 143 -26.53 2.09 -11.53
C ALA A 143 -27.44 2.41 -10.34
N ALA A 144 -26.96 2.19 -9.11
CA ALA A 144 -27.66 2.51 -7.86
C ALA A 144 -27.52 3.99 -7.44
N LYS A 145 -26.66 4.79 -8.09
CA LYS A 145 -26.34 6.19 -7.74
C LYS A 145 -25.77 6.36 -6.33
N ILE A 146 -24.98 5.42 -5.87
CA ILE A 146 -24.25 5.43 -4.60
C ILE A 146 -22.76 5.22 -4.83
N SER A 147 -21.93 5.36 -3.78
CA SER A 147 -20.50 5.10 -3.89
C SER A 147 -20.21 3.59 -4.04
N PRO A 148 -19.05 3.20 -4.64
CA PRO A 148 -18.64 1.81 -4.70
C PRO A 148 -18.51 1.15 -3.33
N GLU A 149 -18.02 1.91 -2.34
CA GLU A 149 -17.85 1.47 -0.95
C GLU A 149 -19.21 1.17 -0.31
N GLU A 150 -20.17 2.09 -0.44
CA GLU A 150 -21.53 1.93 0.09
C GLU A 150 -22.25 0.76 -0.56
N TRP A 151 -22.08 0.59 -1.89
CA TRP A 151 -22.67 -0.56 -2.58
C TRP A 151 -22.06 -1.88 -2.09
N ALA A 152 -20.72 -1.93 -1.90
CA ALA A 152 -20.02 -3.12 -1.42
C ALA A 152 -20.41 -3.45 0.02
N ALA A 153 -20.46 -2.47 0.93
CA ALA A 153 -20.93 -2.66 2.30
C ALA A 153 -22.33 -3.26 2.34
N GLY A 154 -23.27 -2.67 1.60
CA GLY A 154 -24.65 -3.19 1.53
C GLY A 154 -24.73 -4.58 0.88
N ALA A 155 -23.83 -4.96 -0.03
CA ALA A 155 -23.78 -6.30 -0.58
C ALA A 155 -23.30 -7.33 0.46
N VAL A 156 -22.32 -6.98 1.27
CA VAL A 156 -21.85 -7.80 2.40
C VAL A 156 -22.96 -7.96 3.45
N GLU A 157 -23.60 -6.89 3.87
CA GLU A 157 -24.70 -6.94 4.82
C GLU A 157 -25.82 -7.86 4.37
N ARG A 158 -26.25 -7.74 3.13
CA ARG A 158 -27.28 -8.63 2.55
C ARG A 158 -26.83 -10.10 2.53
N SER A 159 -25.55 -10.37 2.26
CA SER A 159 -25.01 -11.73 2.24
C SER A 159 -24.95 -12.38 3.63
N LEU A 160 -24.84 -11.55 4.68
CA LEU A 160 -24.82 -12.00 6.07
C LEU A 160 -26.22 -12.09 6.71
N GLY A 161 -27.28 -11.87 5.92
CA GLY A 161 -28.67 -11.91 6.41
C GLY A 161 -29.11 -10.66 7.13
N GLY A 162 -28.49 -9.53 6.82
CA GLY A 162 -28.92 -8.19 7.26
C GLY A 162 -30.36 -7.94 6.83
N LYS A 163 -31.19 -7.53 7.78
CA LYS A 163 -32.62 -7.21 7.59
C LYS A 163 -32.77 -5.89 6.88
#